data_3e20b56556bb9758110f07f374929221
#
_entry.id   3e20b56556bb9758110f07f374929221
#
_cell.length_a   1.000
_cell.length_b   1.000
_cell.length_c   1.000
_cell.angle_alpha   90.00
_cell.angle_beta   90.00
_cell.angle_gamma   90.00
#
_symmetry.space_group_name_H-M   'P 1'
#
loop_
_entity.id
_entity.type
_entity.pdbx_description
1 polymer ?
#
loop_
_entity_poly.entity_id
_entity_poly.type
_entity_poly.pdbx_seq_one_letter_code
_entity_poly.pdbx_strand_id
1 'polypeptide(L)' 'MNIIYSKKMLKQMGKFDKSLRDKIISSINGLLEIPPAGDIKSLQGRSGYRLRIGKYRVIYRIDGDNILIDEIGSRGDIYK' A
#
# COMPACT_ATOMS: atom_id res chain seq x y z
N MET A 1 -9.84 -3.01 -12.22
CA MET A 1 -9.76 -2.23 -10.95
C MET A 1 -8.81 -1.06 -11.14
N ASN A 2 -9.08 0.00 -10.42
CA ASN A 2 -8.27 1.21 -10.44
C ASN A 2 -7.49 1.35 -9.14
N ILE A 3 -6.25 1.81 -9.22
CA ILE A 3 -5.45 2.12 -8.04
C ILE A 3 -5.49 3.62 -7.81
N ILE A 4 -5.93 4.04 -6.64
CA ILE A 4 -6.07 5.44 -6.29
C ILE A 4 -5.19 5.73 -5.07
N TYR A 5 -4.26 6.66 -5.24
CA TYR A 5 -3.35 7.08 -4.16
C TYR A 5 -3.95 8.24 -3.40
N SER A 6 -3.99 8.15 -2.07
CA SER A 6 -4.43 9.26 -1.23
C SER A 6 -3.43 10.40 -1.29
N LYS A 7 -3.88 11.60 -0.90
CA LYS A 7 -2.98 12.76 -0.79
C LYS A 7 -1.84 12.47 0.20
N LYS A 8 -2.17 11.81 1.31
CA LYS A 8 -1.18 11.43 2.32
C LYS A 8 -0.13 10.49 1.71
N MET A 9 -0.57 9.48 0.96
CA MET A 9 0.33 8.53 0.32
C MET A 9 1.24 9.21 -0.68
N LEU A 10 0.70 10.09 -1.53
CA LEU A 10 1.52 10.83 -2.50
C LEU A 10 2.57 11.69 -1.81
N LYS A 11 2.20 12.33 -0.71
CA LYS A 11 3.11 13.15 0.06
C LYS A 11 4.22 12.30 0.67
N GLN A 12 3.88 11.14 1.20
CA GLN A 12 4.86 10.21 1.77
C GLN A 12 5.80 9.68 0.69
N MET A 13 5.27 9.34 -0.48
CA MET A 13 6.08 8.85 -1.60
C MET A 13 7.08 9.88 -2.09
N GLY A 14 6.75 11.15 -1.99
CA GLY A 14 7.64 12.24 -2.41
C GLY A 14 8.92 12.33 -1.59
N LYS A 15 8.98 11.70 -0.42
CA LYS A 15 10.17 11.70 0.45
C LYS A 15 11.16 10.58 0.10
N PHE A 16 10.78 9.65 -0.74
CA PHE A 16 11.62 8.53 -1.12
C PHE A 16 12.39 8.85 -2.40
N ASP A 17 13.56 8.23 -2.56
CA ASP A 17 14.27 8.34 -3.83
C ASP A 17 13.53 7.57 -4.92
N LYS A 18 13.94 7.80 -6.16
CA LYS A 18 13.28 7.21 -7.32
C LYS A 18 13.31 5.68 -7.29
N SER A 19 14.44 5.10 -6.91
CA SER A 19 14.59 3.64 -6.88
C SER A 19 13.59 3.00 -5.93
N LEU A 20 13.45 3.54 -4.73
CA LEU A 20 12.52 3.03 -3.74
C LEU A 20 11.07 3.27 -4.17
N ARG A 21 10.77 4.47 -4.70
CA ARG A 21 9.42 4.76 -5.22
C ARG A 21 9.01 3.77 -6.30
N ASP A 22 9.89 3.50 -7.26
CA ASP A 22 9.60 2.58 -8.36
C ASP A 22 9.32 1.18 -7.84
N LYS A 23 10.08 0.74 -6.84
CA LYS A 23 9.86 -0.56 -6.20
C LYS A 23 8.51 -0.63 -5.51
N ILE A 24 8.14 0.42 -4.79
CA ILE A 24 6.86 0.49 -4.08
C ILE A 24 5.70 0.48 -5.08
N ILE A 25 5.78 1.31 -6.12
CA ILE A 25 4.75 1.37 -7.15
C ILE A 25 4.58 0.02 -7.84
N SER A 26 5.69 -0.64 -8.19
CA SER A 26 5.65 -1.96 -8.82
C SER A 26 4.95 -2.98 -7.91
N SER A 27 5.25 -2.96 -6.62
CA SER A 27 4.63 -3.87 -5.66
C SER A 27 3.15 -3.59 -5.49
N ILE A 28 2.75 -2.32 -5.47
CA ILE A 28 1.34 -1.93 -5.39
C ILE A 28 0.59 -2.39 -6.65
N ASN A 29 1.20 -2.27 -7.82
CA ASN A 29 0.58 -2.73 -9.07
C ASN A 29 0.33 -4.23 -9.06
N GLY A 30 1.09 -5.00 -8.29
CA GLY A 30 0.84 -6.43 -8.10
C GLY A 30 -0.52 -6.73 -7.48
N LEU A 31 -1.14 -5.76 -6.82
CA LEU A 31 -2.49 -5.92 -6.26
C LEU A 31 -3.56 -6.09 -7.34
N LEU A 32 -3.24 -5.75 -8.59
CA LEU A 32 -4.15 -5.92 -9.71
C LEU A 32 -4.19 -7.36 -10.22
N GLU A 33 -3.26 -8.20 -9.81
CA GLU A 33 -3.22 -9.60 -10.20
C GLU A 33 -4.32 -10.41 -9.49
N ILE A 34 -4.69 -11.53 -10.07
CA ILE A 34 -5.72 -12.42 -9.51
C ILE A 34 -5.11 -13.81 -9.32
N PRO A 35 -4.84 -14.25 -8.07
CA PRO A 35 -5.01 -13.47 -6.83
C PRO A 35 -3.95 -12.36 -6.71
N PRO A 36 -4.22 -11.35 -5.88
CA PRO A 36 -3.25 -10.26 -5.69
C PRO A 36 -1.89 -10.78 -5.24
N ALA A 37 -0.83 -10.21 -5.80
CA ALA A 37 0.54 -10.60 -5.51
C ALA A 37 1.10 -9.80 -4.34
N GLY A 38 1.93 -10.46 -3.53
CA GLY A 38 2.66 -9.83 -2.45
C GLY A 38 2.33 -10.40 -1.07
N ASP A 39 2.97 -9.86 -0.06
CA ASP A 39 2.76 -10.26 1.34
C ASP A 39 1.61 -9.43 1.91
N ILE A 40 0.40 -9.98 1.82
CA ILE A 40 -0.84 -9.27 2.15
C ILE A 40 -1.51 -9.92 3.35
N LYS A 41 -1.94 -9.10 4.30
CA LYS A 41 -2.77 -9.53 5.42
C LYS A 41 -3.88 -8.53 5.67
N SER A 42 -5.02 -9.02 6.15
CA SER A 42 -6.09 -8.13 6.62
C SER A 42 -5.69 -7.46 7.92
N LEU A 43 -6.17 -6.24 8.12
CA LEU A 43 -5.94 -5.49 9.34
C LEU A 43 -6.85 -6.00 10.45
N GLN A 44 -6.32 -6.06 11.67
CA GLN A 44 -7.14 -6.41 12.83
C GLN A 44 -7.76 -5.15 13.40
N GLY A 45 -9.03 -5.25 13.79
CA GLY A 45 -9.73 -4.16 14.45
C GLY A 45 -10.18 -3.03 13.54
N ARG A 46 -9.91 -3.11 12.24
CA ARG A 46 -10.37 -2.13 11.25
C ARG A 46 -10.41 -2.77 9.87
N SER A 47 -11.21 -2.19 8.97
CA SER A 47 -11.26 -2.69 7.60
C SER A 47 -10.00 -2.28 6.83
N GLY A 48 -9.64 -3.11 5.86
CA GLY A 48 -8.49 -2.87 5.01
C GLY A 48 -7.43 -3.94 5.11
N TYR A 49 -6.32 -3.69 4.43
CA TYR A 49 -5.25 -4.65 4.26
C TYR A 49 -3.89 -3.98 4.40
N ARG A 50 -2.90 -4.81 4.69
CA ARG A 50 -1.50 -4.41 4.75
C ARG A 50 -0.74 -5.15 3.65
N LEU A 51 -0.01 -4.42 2.82
CA LEU A 51 0.96 -4.96 1.86
C LEU A 51 2.35 -4.67 2.38
N ARG A 52 3.11 -5.71 2.65
CA ARG A 52 4.48 -5.56 3.16
C ARG A 52 5.48 -5.51 2.01
N ILE A 53 6.34 -4.48 2.03
CA ILE A 53 7.37 -4.27 1.01
C ILE A 53 8.69 -4.01 1.76
N GLY A 54 9.50 -5.06 1.94
CA GLY A 54 10.71 -4.93 2.74
C GLY A 54 10.38 -4.49 4.17
N LYS A 55 10.96 -3.38 4.61
CA LYS A 55 10.67 -2.82 5.94
C LYS A 55 9.45 -1.91 5.96
N TYR A 56 8.81 -1.68 4.82
CA TYR A 56 7.67 -0.80 4.71
C TYR A 56 6.37 -1.57 4.67
N ARG A 57 5.28 -0.91 5.07
CA ARG A 57 3.93 -1.43 5.02
C ARG A 57 3.02 -0.40 4.39
N VAL A 58 2.29 -0.83 3.37
CA VAL A 58 1.30 -0.03 2.69
C VAL A 58 -0.07 -0.45 3.19
N ILE A 59 -0.86 0.51 3.64
CA ILE A 59 -2.24 0.27 4.08
C ILE A 59 -3.16 0.64 2.94
N TYR A 60 -4.04 -0.28 2.58
CA TYR A 60 -5.00 -0.03 1.51
C TYR A 60 -6.35 -0.63 1.83
N ARG A 61 -7.36 -0.15 1.11
CA ARG A 61 -8.73 -0.63 1.22
C ARG A 61 -9.26 -0.93 -0.17
N ILE A 62 -10.29 -1.74 -0.25
CA ILE A 62 -10.97 -2.03 -1.50
C ILE A 62 -12.38 -1.45 -1.41
N ASP A 63 -12.74 -0.65 -2.41
CA ASP A 63 -14.05 -0.01 -2.51
C ASP A 63 -14.56 -0.19 -3.94
N GLY A 64 -15.44 -1.18 -4.13
CA GLY A 64 -15.93 -1.53 -5.46
C GLY A 64 -14.79 -1.94 -6.38
N ASP A 65 -14.62 -1.21 -7.48
CA ASP A 65 -13.55 -1.44 -8.44
C ASP A 65 -12.27 -0.68 -8.11
N ASN A 66 -12.20 -0.07 -6.95
CA ASN A 66 -11.06 0.78 -6.59
C ASN A 66 -10.24 0.15 -5.48
N ILE A 67 -8.92 0.24 -5.62
CA ILE A 67 -7.98 -0.07 -4.55
C ILE A 67 -7.47 1.29 -4.06
N LEU A 68 -7.81 1.63 -2.82
CA LEU A 68 -7.49 2.92 -2.22
C LEU A 68 -6.22 2.77 -1.40
N ILE A 69 -5.13 3.38 -1.86
CA ILE A 69 -3.84 3.31 -1.17
C ILE A 69 -3.80 4.46 -0.17
N ASP A 70 -3.91 4.14 1.10
CA ASP A 70 -4.11 5.13 2.15
C ASP A 70 -2.81 5.74 2.68
N GLU A 71 -1.83 4.90 2.98
CA GLU A 71 -0.59 5.38 3.61
C GLU A 71 0.49 4.31 3.56
N ILE A 72 1.72 4.74 3.76
CA ILE A 72 2.87 3.86 3.89
C ILE A 72 3.66 4.27 5.13
N GLY A 73 4.26 3.31 5.79
CA GLY A 73 5.12 3.57 6.93
C GLY A 73 6.11 2.45 7.13
N SER A 74 7.08 2.68 7.99
CA SER A 74 7.99 1.62 8.39
C SER A 74 7.34 0.82 9.52
N ARG A 75 7.93 -0.33 9.81
CA ARG A 75 7.41 -1.28 10.79
C ARG A 75 7.08 -0.60 12.13
N GLY A 76 5.85 -0.77 12.60
CA GLY A 76 5.40 -0.27 13.88
C GLY A 76 4.82 1.14 13.87
N ASP A 77 5.04 1.93 12.80
CA ASP A 77 4.61 3.34 12.79
C ASP A 77 3.13 3.52 12.49
N ILE A 78 2.53 2.61 11.76
CA ILE A 78 1.15 2.76 11.29
C ILE A 78 0.16 1.82 11.96
N TYR A 79 0.60 1.01 12.91
CA TYR A 79 -0.25 0.05 13.61
C TYR A 79 -0.56 0.45 15.04
N LYS A 80 -0.36 1.66 15.38
CA LYS A 80 -0.61 2.12 16.74
C LYS A 80 -2.03 2.56 16.98
#